data_9373f4497208f7a85c3f931440e8da1c
#
_entry.id   9373f4497208f7a85c3f931440e8da1c
#
_cell.length_a   1.000
_cell.length_b   1.000
_cell.length_c   1.000
_cell.angle_alpha   90.00
_cell.angle_beta   90.00
_cell.angle_gamma   90.00
#
_symmetry.space_group_name_H-M   'P 1'
#
loop_
_entity.id
_entity.type
_entity.pdbx_description
1 polymer ?
#
loop_
_entity_poly.entity_id
_entity_poly.type
_entity_poly.pdbx_seq_one_letter_code
_entity_poly.pdbx_strand_id
1 'polypeptide(L)'
;MIISFVRDYERIARFRLGKFEGMKGPGIVIAIPVIHSTEKVDTRVEVLDISRQTNITKDNVPLSIDVLVYLRVDVDNAERSVLEVEDYRYAVRGLATTTMRAVIGDMALDEVLSQRDRINELIRTRLDTETERWGIKVTNVEIREVDPPADVQDAMNQQMNSERERRAAVLQADGIKEAAITVAEGEKQAAILKAEGNRE
;
A
#
# COMPACT_ATOMS: atom_id res chain seq x y z
N MET A 1 -34.36 -31.76 -5.07
CA MET A 1 -32.95 -31.94 -5.40
C MET A 1 -32.53 -30.71 -6.14
N ILE A 2 -31.57 -29.91 -5.60
CA ILE A 2 -31.01 -28.74 -6.26
C ILE A 2 -29.63 -29.14 -6.77
N ILE A 3 -29.42 -28.99 -8.08
CA ILE A 3 -28.12 -29.18 -8.71
C ILE A 3 -27.48 -27.82 -8.83
N SER A 4 -26.35 -27.59 -8.15
CA SER A 4 -25.56 -26.39 -8.25
C SER A 4 -24.31 -26.64 -9.11
N PHE A 5 -24.13 -25.82 -10.13
CA PHE A 5 -22.89 -25.79 -10.88
C PHE A 5 -21.91 -24.84 -10.16
N VAL A 6 -20.76 -25.34 -9.79
CA VAL A 6 -19.69 -24.60 -9.11
C VAL A 6 -18.62 -24.31 -10.12
N ARG A 7 -18.34 -23.03 -10.33
CA ARG A 7 -17.28 -22.59 -11.26
C ARG A 7 -15.90 -22.84 -10.67
N ASP A 8 -14.87 -22.79 -11.48
CA ASP A 8 -13.50 -23.05 -11.04
C ASP A 8 -13.01 -22.11 -9.93
N TYR A 9 -13.47 -20.86 -9.97
CA TYR A 9 -13.17 -19.84 -8.97
C TYR A 9 -14.16 -19.78 -7.79
N GLU A 10 -15.10 -20.73 -7.72
CA GLU A 10 -16.07 -20.83 -6.63
C GLU A 10 -15.78 -22.07 -5.78
N ARG A 11 -16.07 -21.98 -4.51
CA ARG A 11 -16.14 -23.13 -3.58
C ARG A 11 -17.50 -23.11 -2.90
N ILE A 12 -18.01 -24.26 -2.55
CA ILE A 12 -19.28 -24.40 -1.82
C ILE A 12 -19.00 -25.05 -0.48
N ALA A 13 -19.28 -24.31 0.59
CA ALA A 13 -19.41 -24.88 1.92
C ALA A 13 -20.75 -25.63 2.01
N ARG A 14 -20.71 -26.94 2.28
CA ARG A 14 -21.91 -27.75 2.43
C ARG A 14 -22.12 -28.08 3.90
N PHE A 15 -23.33 -27.80 4.35
CA PHE A 15 -23.79 -28.17 5.70
C PHE A 15 -24.89 -29.20 5.60
N ARG A 16 -24.85 -30.20 6.47
CA ARG A 16 -25.88 -31.23 6.61
C ARG A 16 -26.52 -31.08 7.97
N LEU A 17 -27.82 -30.75 8.00
CA LEU A 17 -28.58 -30.50 9.23
C LEU A 17 -27.86 -29.52 10.18
N GLY A 18 -27.27 -28.44 9.61
CA GLY A 18 -26.52 -27.42 10.34
C GLY A 18 -25.05 -27.78 10.66
N LYS A 19 -24.61 -29.03 10.42
CA LYS A 19 -23.22 -29.43 10.64
C LYS A 19 -22.42 -29.30 9.36
N PHE A 20 -21.25 -28.67 9.45
CA PHE A 20 -20.32 -28.56 8.33
C PHE A 20 -19.83 -29.93 7.87
N GLU A 21 -19.97 -30.22 6.59
CA GLU A 21 -19.59 -31.50 5.97
C GLU A 21 -18.31 -31.39 5.13
N GLY A 22 -17.97 -30.18 4.68
CA GLY A 22 -16.75 -29.88 3.93
C GLY A 22 -16.97 -28.91 2.79
N MET A 23 -15.84 -28.43 2.25
CA MET A 23 -15.82 -27.64 1.03
C MET A 23 -15.91 -28.54 -0.19
N LYS A 24 -16.75 -28.14 -1.14
CA LYS A 24 -16.86 -28.80 -2.45
C LYS A 24 -16.26 -27.90 -3.52
N GLY A 25 -15.39 -28.49 -4.34
CA GLY A 25 -14.69 -27.83 -5.42
C GLY A 25 -15.54 -27.64 -6.68
N PRO A 26 -14.92 -27.23 -7.78
CA PRO A 26 -15.62 -26.99 -9.05
C PRO A 26 -16.27 -28.27 -9.58
N GLY A 27 -17.39 -28.07 -10.29
CA GLY A 27 -18.17 -29.14 -10.87
C GLY A 27 -19.62 -29.17 -10.40
N ILE A 28 -20.20 -30.35 -10.41
CA ILE A 28 -21.63 -30.53 -10.03
C ILE A 28 -21.71 -30.89 -8.54
N VAL A 29 -22.40 -30.05 -7.79
CA VAL A 29 -22.71 -30.30 -6.37
C VAL A 29 -24.23 -30.53 -6.23
N ILE A 30 -24.58 -31.69 -5.68
CA ILE A 30 -25.96 -32.08 -5.41
C ILE A 30 -26.30 -31.74 -3.96
N ALA A 31 -27.32 -30.90 -3.77
CA ALA A 31 -27.86 -30.59 -2.45
C ALA A 31 -29.34 -31.00 -2.38
N ILE A 32 -29.70 -31.67 -1.31
CA ILE A 32 -31.09 -32.02 -1.04
C ILE A 32 -31.66 -30.89 -0.16
N PRO A 33 -32.67 -30.12 -0.63
CA PRO A 33 -33.33 -29.11 0.18
C PRO A 33 -33.79 -29.70 1.50
N VAL A 34 -33.81 -28.91 2.55
CA VAL A 34 -34.18 -29.31 3.94
C VAL A 34 -33.05 -30.05 4.68
N ILE A 35 -32.26 -30.88 4.01
CA ILE A 35 -31.18 -31.65 4.65
C ILE A 35 -29.84 -30.90 4.51
N HIS A 36 -29.61 -30.30 3.34
CA HIS A 36 -28.35 -29.60 3.03
C HIS A 36 -28.61 -28.10 2.86
N SER A 37 -27.83 -27.29 3.55
CA SER A 37 -27.62 -25.87 3.21
C SER A 37 -26.24 -25.70 2.58
N THR A 38 -26.14 -24.71 1.68
CA THR A 38 -24.93 -24.46 0.93
C THR A 38 -24.62 -22.98 0.92
N GLU A 39 -23.37 -22.63 1.12
CA GLU A 39 -22.86 -21.26 1.02
C GLU A 39 -21.76 -21.19 -0.03
N LYS A 40 -21.85 -20.23 -0.93
CA LYS A 40 -20.87 -20.04 -2.00
C LYS A 40 -19.81 -19.05 -1.57
N VAL A 41 -18.55 -19.40 -1.82
CA VAL A 41 -17.36 -18.60 -1.56
C VAL A 41 -16.66 -18.37 -2.89
N ASP A 42 -16.39 -17.09 -3.23
CA ASP A 42 -15.57 -16.71 -4.39
C ASP A 42 -14.10 -16.62 -3.95
N THR A 43 -13.21 -17.24 -4.72
CA THR A 43 -11.78 -17.30 -4.43
C THR A 43 -10.94 -16.30 -5.24
N ARG A 44 -11.59 -15.47 -6.06
CA ARG A 44 -10.92 -14.42 -6.81
C ARG A 44 -10.47 -13.28 -5.90
N VAL A 45 -9.53 -12.48 -6.40
CA VAL A 45 -9.14 -11.25 -5.71
C VAL A 45 -10.31 -10.28 -5.70
N GLU A 46 -10.67 -9.84 -4.53
CA GLU A 46 -11.64 -8.79 -4.26
C GLU A 46 -10.92 -7.55 -3.76
N VAL A 47 -11.44 -6.36 -4.08
CA VAL A 47 -10.89 -5.09 -3.62
C VAL A 47 -11.86 -4.49 -2.61
N LEU A 48 -11.38 -4.27 -1.39
CA LEU A 48 -12.10 -3.53 -0.37
C LEU A 48 -11.61 -2.08 -0.34
N ASP A 49 -12.53 -1.17 -0.59
CA ASP A 49 -12.31 0.26 -0.39
C ASP A 49 -12.52 0.59 1.10
N ILE A 50 -11.46 1.08 1.73
CA ILE A 50 -11.49 1.61 3.09
C ILE A 50 -11.69 3.10 2.97
N SER A 51 -12.92 3.56 3.22
CA SER A 51 -13.31 4.96 3.12
C SER A 51 -12.35 5.87 3.88
N ARG A 52 -12.19 7.07 3.37
CA ARG A 52 -11.34 8.13 3.93
C ARG A 52 -11.48 8.23 5.46
N GLN A 53 -10.36 8.11 6.16
CA GLN A 53 -10.24 8.16 7.61
C GLN A 53 -9.26 9.26 8.01
N THR A 54 -9.61 10.03 9.03
CA THR A 54 -8.66 10.97 9.62
C THR A 54 -7.82 10.25 10.65
N ASN A 55 -6.50 10.28 10.46
CA ASN A 55 -5.50 9.71 11.35
C ASN A 55 -4.57 10.82 11.82
N ILE A 56 -3.99 10.67 13.00
CA ILE A 56 -3.05 11.64 13.57
C ILE A 56 -1.66 11.00 13.52
N THR A 57 -0.71 11.71 12.94
CA THR A 57 0.70 11.29 12.87
C THR A 57 1.39 11.48 14.21
N LYS A 58 2.62 10.94 14.33
CA LYS A 58 3.46 11.06 15.52
C LYS A 58 3.77 12.53 15.89
N ASP A 59 3.88 13.40 14.90
CA ASP A 59 4.09 14.84 15.04
C ASP A 59 2.79 15.65 15.19
N ASN A 60 1.69 14.95 15.50
CA ASN A 60 0.38 15.50 15.82
C ASN A 60 -0.31 16.24 14.66
N VAL A 61 -0.02 15.84 13.43
CA VAL A 61 -0.70 16.38 12.23
C VAL A 61 -1.86 15.45 11.85
N PRO A 62 -3.09 15.95 11.71
CA PRO A 62 -4.21 15.17 11.20
C PRO A 62 -4.07 14.93 9.69
N LEU A 63 -4.15 13.68 9.27
CA LEU A 63 -4.10 13.27 7.86
C LEU A 63 -5.37 12.53 7.48
N SER A 64 -5.96 12.89 6.34
CA SER A 64 -7.02 12.11 5.71
C SER A 64 -6.42 11.14 4.72
N ILE A 65 -6.66 9.85 4.95
CA ILE A 65 -6.08 8.76 4.16
C ILE A 65 -7.17 7.79 3.74
N ASP A 66 -7.14 7.35 2.50
CA ASP A 66 -7.95 6.25 1.98
C ASP A 66 -7.04 5.13 1.43
N VAL A 67 -7.50 3.91 1.61
CA VAL A 67 -6.70 2.71 1.33
C VAL A 67 -7.54 1.68 0.59
N LEU A 68 -6.93 1.04 -0.40
CA LEU A 68 -7.47 -0.14 -1.07
C LEU A 68 -6.78 -1.39 -0.55
N VAL A 69 -7.57 -2.36 -0.13
CA VAL A 69 -7.08 -3.67 0.32
C VAL A 69 -7.51 -4.73 -0.69
N TYR A 70 -6.52 -5.37 -1.30
CA TYR A 70 -6.71 -6.49 -2.22
C TYR A 70 -6.60 -7.78 -1.44
N LEU A 71 -7.65 -8.56 -1.44
CA LEU A 71 -7.71 -9.81 -0.71
C LEU A 71 -8.38 -10.91 -1.51
N ARG A 72 -8.16 -12.14 -1.12
CA ARG A 72 -8.87 -13.31 -1.65
C ARG A 72 -9.08 -14.34 -0.56
N VAL A 73 -10.09 -15.17 -0.74
CA VAL A 73 -10.22 -16.37 0.10
C VAL A 73 -9.15 -17.39 -0.32
N ASP A 74 -8.42 -17.91 0.64
CA ASP A 74 -7.46 -18.97 0.41
C ASP A 74 -8.19 -20.28 0.09
N VAL A 75 -7.84 -20.87 -1.05
CA VAL A 75 -8.52 -22.08 -1.53
C VAL A 75 -8.38 -23.25 -0.57
N ASP A 76 -7.21 -23.36 0.08
CA ASP A 76 -6.88 -24.47 0.97
C ASP A 76 -7.55 -24.34 2.34
N ASN A 77 -7.90 -23.12 2.73
CA ASN A 77 -8.50 -22.79 4.03
C ASN A 77 -9.86 -22.08 3.89
N ALA A 78 -10.54 -22.24 2.76
CA ALA A 78 -11.79 -21.54 2.45
C ALA A 78 -12.92 -21.83 3.45
N GLU A 79 -12.90 -22.96 4.16
CA GLU A 79 -13.87 -23.26 5.21
C GLU A 79 -13.82 -22.27 6.37
N ARG A 80 -12.63 -21.74 6.69
CA ARG A 80 -12.47 -20.77 7.80
C ARG A 80 -13.19 -19.45 7.51
N SER A 81 -13.28 -19.05 6.24
CA SER A 81 -13.98 -17.81 5.87
C SER A 81 -15.49 -17.87 6.11
N VAL A 82 -16.02 -19.09 6.28
CA VAL A 82 -17.44 -19.33 6.54
C VAL A 82 -17.69 -19.70 8.00
N LEU A 83 -16.73 -20.40 8.64
CA LEU A 83 -16.93 -20.94 10.00
C LEU A 83 -16.40 -20.02 11.09
N GLU A 84 -15.35 -19.25 10.85
CA GLU A 84 -14.63 -18.47 11.87
C GLU A 84 -15.06 -17.01 11.90
N VAL A 85 -15.69 -16.50 10.84
CA VAL A 85 -16.11 -15.11 10.73
C VAL A 85 -17.45 -15.00 10.00
N GLU A 86 -18.37 -14.22 10.53
CA GLU A 86 -19.70 -14.02 9.95
C GLU A 86 -19.61 -13.21 8.62
N ASP A 87 -18.86 -12.10 8.65
CA ASP A 87 -18.58 -11.25 7.49
C ASP A 87 -17.12 -10.84 7.50
N TYR A 88 -16.31 -11.55 6.73
CA TYR A 88 -14.87 -11.26 6.63
C TYR A 88 -14.59 -9.88 6.03
N ARG A 89 -15.45 -9.37 5.12
CA ARG A 89 -15.28 -8.04 4.53
C ARG A 89 -15.40 -6.96 5.58
N TYR A 90 -16.41 -7.07 6.43
CA TYR A 90 -16.60 -6.14 7.53
C TYR A 90 -15.46 -6.23 8.55
N ALA A 91 -15.06 -7.46 8.91
CA ALA A 91 -13.97 -7.70 9.84
C ALA A 91 -12.62 -7.17 9.33
N VAL A 92 -12.28 -7.45 8.06
CA VAL A 92 -11.04 -6.95 7.43
C VAL A 92 -11.06 -5.42 7.33
N ARG A 93 -12.20 -4.80 7.00
CA ARG A 93 -12.33 -3.34 6.97
C ARG A 93 -12.04 -2.71 8.33
N GLY A 94 -12.60 -3.27 9.39
CA GLY A 94 -12.34 -2.83 10.77
C GLY A 94 -10.87 -2.99 11.16
N LEU A 95 -10.29 -4.14 10.85
CA LEU A 95 -8.89 -4.44 11.12
C LEU A 95 -7.95 -3.51 10.33
N ALA A 96 -8.24 -3.26 9.05
CA ALA A 96 -7.47 -2.35 8.21
C ALA A 96 -7.49 -0.92 8.77
N THR A 97 -8.67 -0.44 9.19
CA THR A 97 -8.80 0.89 9.82
C THR A 97 -7.95 1.02 11.08
N THR A 98 -7.97 0.02 11.95
CA THR A 98 -7.20 0.04 13.20
C THR A 98 -5.70 -0.12 12.97
N THR A 99 -5.31 -0.98 12.04
CA THR A 99 -3.91 -1.20 11.66
C THR A 99 -3.31 0.04 11.01
N MET A 100 -4.06 0.68 10.08
CA MET A 100 -3.65 1.93 9.45
C MET A 100 -3.43 3.02 10.49
N ARG A 101 -4.36 3.18 11.45
CA ARG A 101 -4.22 4.17 12.53
C ARG A 101 -2.96 3.94 13.36
N ALA A 102 -2.65 2.68 13.68
CA ALA A 102 -1.45 2.33 14.43
C ALA A 102 -0.17 2.64 13.63
N VAL A 103 -0.11 2.25 12.36
CA VAL A 103 1.07 2.48 11.51
C VAL A 103 1.32 3.97 11.28
N ILE A 104 0.27 4.73 10.95
CA ILE A 104 0.38 6.18 10.71
C ILE A 104 0.73 6.94 12.01
N GLY A 105 0.16 6.53 13.15
CA GLY A 105 0.43 7.15 14.45
C GLY A 105 1.87 6.97 14.94
N ASP A 106 2.58 5.98 14.42
CA ASP A 106 3.99 5.72 14.74
C ASP A 106 4.98 6.50 13.83
N MET A 107 4.49 7.15 12.77
CA MET A 107 5.30 7.82 11.75
C MET A 107 5.09 9.34 11.74
N ALA A 108 6.14 10.09 11.40
CA ALA A 108 6.03 11.53 11.14
C ALA A 108 5.39 11.81 9.77
N LEU A 109 4.84 13.01 9.57
CA LEU A 109 4.21 13.42 8.31
C LEU A 109 5.12 13.20 7.09
N ASP A 110 6.36 13.65 7.17
CA ASP A 110 7.34 13.51 6.08
C ASP A 110 7.61 12.04 5.71
N GLU A 111 7.62 11.15 6.71
CA GLU A 111 7.78 9.71 6.49
C GLU A 111 6.56 9.12 5.79
N VAL A 112 5.34 9.53 6.20
CA VAL A 112 4.10 9.07 5.58
C VAL A 112 4.02 9.49 4.10
N LEU A 113 4.46 10.69 3.77
CA LEU A 113 4.45 11.19 2.41
C LEU A 113 5.55 10.58 1.52
N SER A 114 6.73 10.30 2.08
CA SER A 114 7.90 9.83 1.33
C SER A 114 8.05 8.31 1.26
N GLN A 115 7.49 7.55 2.22
CA GLN A 115 7.70 6.11 2.37
C GLN A 115 6.41 5.31 2.18
N ARG A 116 5.57 5.66 1.22
CA ARG A 116 4.26 5.01 0.98
C ARG A 116 4.39 3.50 0.76
N ASP A 117 5.38 3.06 -0.01
CA ASP A 117 5.58 1.64 -0.29
C ASP A 117 5.89 0.83 0.99
N ARG A 118 6.68 1.42 1.89
CA ARG A 118 6.96 0.82 3.20
C ARG A 118 5.71 0.71 4.06
N ILE A 119 4.86 1.73 4.05
CA ILE A 119 3.59 1.72 4.79
C ILE A 119 2.65 0.66 4.23
N ASN A 120 2.51 0.59 2.90
CA ASN A 120 1.71 -0.43 2.22
C ASN A 120 2.14 -1.84 2.65
N GLU A 121 3.44 -2.11 2.66
CA GLU A 121 4.00 -3.41 3.04
C GLU A 121 3.80 -3.71 4.54
N LEU A 122 3.96 -2.72 5.43
CA LEU A 122 3.71 -2.88 6.86
C LEU A 122 2.24 -3.20 7.15
N ILE A 123 1.32 -2.47 6.51
CA ILE A 123 -0.11 -2.71 6.66
C ILE A 123 -0.47 -4.08 6.09
N ARG A 124 0.01 -4.41 4.87
CA ARG A 124 -0.21 -5.71 4.23
C ARG A 124 0.21 -6.86 5.13
N THR A 125 1.43 -6.82 5.65
CA THR A 125 1.98 -7.89 6.48
C THR A 125 1.18 -8.08 7.78
N ARG A 126 0.82 -6.99 8.46
CA ARG A 126 0.01 -7.05 9.67
C ARG A 126 -1.40 -7.59 9.38
N LEU A 127 -2.02 -7.15 8.30
CA LEU A 127 -3.35 -7.62 7.90
C LEU A 127 -3.31 -9.11 7.53
N ASP A 128 -2.37 -9.53 6.70
CA ASP A 128 -2.24 -10.92 6.24
C ASP A 128 -2.08 -11.88 7.43
N THR A 129 -1.24 -11.55 8.40
CA THR A 129 -1.06 -12.34 9.62
C THR A 129 -2.36 -12.49 10.43
N GLU A 130 -3.12 -11.42 10.58
CA GLU A 130 -4.37 -11.45 11.36
C GLU A 130 -5.53 -12.12 10.61
N THR A 131 -5.57 -12.00 9.27
CA THR A 131 -6.65 -12.56 8.45
C THR A 131 -6.45 -14.03 8.08
N GLU A 132 -5.23 -14.56 8.25
CA GLU A 132 -4.92 -15.96 8.00
C GLU A 132 -5.81 -16.90 8.81
N ARG A 133 -6.14 -16.54 10.07
CA ARG A 133 -7.07 -17.32 10.93
C ARG A 133 -8.47 -17.46 10.33
N TRP A 134 -8.88 -16.52 9.47
CA TRP A 134 -10.17 -16.54 8.77
C TRP A 134 -10.08 -17.17 7.38
N GLY A 135 -8.92 -17.71 7.00
CA GLY A 135 -8.69 -18.23 5.65
C GLY A 135 -8.71 -17.16 4.55
N ILE A 136 -8.38 -15.91 4.92
CA ILE A 136 -8.31 -14.78 4.00
C ILE A 136 -6.85 -14.40 3.80
N LYS A 137 -6.43 -14.25 2.55
CA LYS A 137 -5.09 -13.81 2.18
C LYS A 137 -5.13 -12.40 1.63
N VAL A 138 -4.41 -11.49 2.28
CA VAL A 138 -4.21 -10.12 1.79
C VAL A 138 -3.06 -10.13 0.79
N THR A 139 -3.38 -9.87 -0.47
CA THR A 139 -2.39 -9.91 -1.57
C THR A 139 -1.64 -8.59 -1.72
N ASN A 140 -2.35 -7.47 -1.58
CA ASN A 140 -1.78 -6.14 -1.69
C ASN A 140 -2.56 -5.13 -0.84
N VAL A 141 -1.90 -4.04 -0.48
CA VAL A 141 -2.51 -2.85 0.15
C VAL A 141 -1.93 -1.63 -0.53
N GLU A 142 -2.79 -0.70 -0.90
CA GLU A 142 -2.39 0.53 -1.59
C GLU A 142 -3.03 1.75 -0.94
N ILE A 143 -2.22 2.69 -0.52
CA ILE A 143 -2.67 4.02 -0.14
C ILE A 143 -2.96 4.79 -1.41
N ARG A 144 -4.22 5.22 -1.59
CA ARG A 144 -4.65 5.96 -2.78
C ARG A 144 -4.33 7.45 -2.64
N GLU A 145 -4.74 8.06 -1.56
CA GLU A 145 -4.59 9.49 -1.32
C GLU A 145 -4.18 9.77 0.12
N VAL A 146 -3.33 10.79 0.29
CA VAL A 146 -2.89 11.29 1.60
C VAL A 146 -3.06 12.80 1.57
N ASP A 147 -4.05 13.30 2.28
CA ASP A 147 -4.39 14.72 2.33
C ASP A 147 -4.09 15.30 3.71
N PRO A 148 -3.02 16.08 3.85
CA PRO A 148 -2.82 16.93 5.02
C PRO A 148 -3.77 18.13 5.00
N PRO A 149 -4.03 18.79 6.13
CA PRO A 149 -4.77 20.05 6.18
C PRO A 149 -4.12 21.14 5.32
N ALA A 150 -4.92 22.04 4.80
CA ALA A 150 -4.46 23.09 3.87
C ALA A 150 -3.37 24.00 4.44
N ASP A 151 -3.45 24.35 5.70
CA ASP A 151 -2.44 25.15 6.42
C ASP A 151 -1.07 24.45 6.49
N VAL A 152 -1.08 23.14 6.72
CA VAL A 152 0.15 22.33 6.73
C VAL A 152 0.69 22.18 5.31
N GLN A 153 -0.17 21.97 4.32
CA GLN A 153 0.21 21.87 2.92
C GLN A 153 0.85 23.17 2.42
N ASP A 154 0.31 24.31 2.80
CA ASP A 154 0.86 25.64 2.46
C ASP A 154 2.23 25.87 3.11
N ALA A 155 2.39 25.50 4.39
CA ALA A 155 3.66 25.58 5.08
C ALA A 155 4.73 24.68 4.44
N MET A 156 4.37 23.46 4.09
CA MET A 156 5.27 22.53 3.38
C MET A 156 5.68 23.06 2.00
N ASN A 157 4.72 23.62 1.25
CA ASN A 157 5.02 24.23 -0.06
C ASN A 157 6.00 25.40 0.06
N GLN A 158 5.83 26.28 1.07
CA GLN A 158 6.76 27.37 1.35
C GLN A 158 8.15 26.86 1.71
N GLN A 159 8.23 25.87 2.59
CA GLN A 159 9.50 25.24 2.98
C GLN A 159 10.20 24.60 1.78
N MET A 160 9.49 23.84 0.96
CA MET A 160 10.02 23.22 -0.25
C MET A 160 10.53 24.26 -1.25
N ASN A 161 9.81 25.36 -1.46
CA ASN A 161 10.24 26.42 -2.36
C ASN A 161 11.51 27.09 -1.85
N SER A 162 11.57 27.43 -0.57
CA SER A 162 12.77 28.02 0.04
C SER A 162 14.00 27.09 -0.05
N GLU A 163 13.81 25.79 0.15
CA GLU A 163 14.88 24.80 0.02
C GLU A 163 15.33 24.63 -1.44
N ARG A 164 14.39 24.66 -2.40
CA ARG A 164 14.71 24.64 -3.84
C ARG A 164 15.50 25.89 -4.25
N GLU A 165 15.10 27.07 -3.79
CA GLU A 165 15.80 28.32 -4.03
C GLU A 165 17.21 28.30 -3.44
N ARG A 166 17.36 27.83 -2.20
CA ARG A 166 18.66 27.66 -1.56
C ARG A 166 19.57 26.72 -2.35
N ARG A 167 19.05 25.55 -2.76
CA ARG A 167 19.83 24.59 -3.56
C ARG A 167 20.21 25.16 -4.93
N ALA A 168 19.30 25.87 -5.59
CA ALA A 168 19.58 26.52 -6.87
C ALA A 168 20.69 27.58 -6.74
N ALA A 169 20.65 28.39 -5.68
CA ALA A 169 21.68 29.40 -5.42
C ALA A 169 23.05 28.77 -5.15
N VAL A 170 23.11 27.68 -4.37
CA VAL A 170 24.35 26.93 -4.11
C VAL A 170 24.90 26.34 -5.42
N LEU A 171 24.04 25.65 -6.19
CA LEU A 171 24.45 25.05 -7.46
C LEU A 171 24.97 26.09 -8.47
N GLN A 172 24.33 27.27 -8.54
CA GLN A 172 24.75 28.38 -9.37
C GLN A 172 26.10 28.92 -8.91
N ALA A 173 26.31 29.12 -7.63
CA ALA A 173 27.58 29.59 -7.07
C ALA A 173 28.73 28.60 -7.33
N ASP A 174 28.45 27.30 -7.12
CA ASP A 174 29.42 26.23 -7.43
C ASP A 174 29.74 26.19 -8.93
N GLY A 175 28.75 26.31 -9.80
CA GLY A 175 28.95 26.38 -11.26
C GLY A 175 29.79 27.58 -11.70
N ILE A 176 29.56 28.78 -11.12
CA ILE A 176 30.37 29.99 -11.39
C ILE A 176 31.83 29.78 -10.95
N LYS A 177 32.01 29.20 -9.76
CA LYS A 177 33.32 28.88 -9.21
C LYS A 177 34.09 27.90 -10.11
N GLU A 178 33.45 26.81 -10.50
CA GLU A 178 34.06 25.78 -11.36
C GLU A 178 34.38 26.31 -12.75
N ALA A 179 33.50 27.13 -13.34
CA ALA A 179 33.77 27.81 -14.59
C ALA A 179 34.96 28.76 -14.48
N ALA A 180 35.07 29.58 -13.42
CA ALA A 180 36.18 30.45 -13.17
C ALA A 180 37.51 29.70 -13.01
N ILE A 181 37.51 28.58 -12.29
CA ILE A 181 38.69 27.73 -12.15
C ILE A 181 39.12 27.15 -13.50
N THR A 182 38.18 26.61 -14.27
CA THR A 182 38.45 26.03 -15.59
C THR A 182 39.02 27.07 -16.58
N VAL A 183 38.49 28.28 -16.57
CA VAL A 183 39.02 29.39 -17.40
C VAL A 183 40.43 29.74 -16.97
N ALA A 184 40.70 29.92 -15.67
CA ALA A 184 42.01 30.24 -15.15
C ALA A 184 43.08 29.16 -15.45
N GLU A 185 42.66 27.88 -15.34
CA GLU A 185 43.53 26.73 -15.72
C GLU A 185 43.83 26.74 -17.23
N GLY A 186 42.83 27.02 -18.07
CA GLY A 186 42.98 27.13 -19.50
C GLY A 186 43.94 28.27 -19.91
N GLU A 187 43.78 29.44 -19.27
CA GLU A 187 44.69 30.59 -19.49
C GLU A 187 46.13 30.29 -19.06
N LYS A 188 46.30 29.65 -17.90
CA LYS A 188 47.60 29.17 -17.42
C LYS A 188 48.26 28.22 -18.42
N GLN A 189 47.50 27.22 -18.89
CA GLN A 189 47.99 26.23 -19.83
C GLN A 189 48.37 26.89 -21.19
N ALA A 190 47.56 27.81 -21.68
CA ALA A 190 47.84 28.58 -22.89
C ALA A 190 49.12 29.45 -22.75
N ALA A 191 49.31 30.06 -21.57
CA ALA A 191 50.53 30.85 -21.30
C ALA A 191 51.80 29.98 -21.26
N ILE A 192 51.71 28.79 -20.67
CA ILE A 192 52.82 27.82 -20.62
C ILE A 192 53.19 27.36 -22.04
N LEU A 193 52.20 26.94 -22.84
CA LEU A 193 52.44 26.50 -24.23
C LEU A 193 53.01 27.61 -25.12
N LYS A 194 52.58 28.87 -24.93
CA LYS A 194 53.16 30.03 -25.63
C LYS A 194 54.61 30.27 -25.22
N ALA A 195 54.93 30.12 -23.94
CA ALA A 195 56.29 30.31 -23.46
C ALA A 195 57.26 29.22 -23.97
N GLU A 196 56.76 27.96 -24.02
CA GLU A 196 57.47 26.80 -24.57
C GLU A 196 57.74 26.97 -26.09
N GLY A 197 56.70 27.34 -26.87
CA GLY A 197 56.86 27.57 -28.33
C GLY A 197 57.71 28.75 -28.71
N ASN A 198 58.00 29.75 -27.85
CA ASN A 198 58.94 30.85 -28.06
C ASN A 198 60.37 30.46 -27.69
N ARG A 199 60.62 29.31 -27.15
CA ARG A 199 61.92 28.83 -26.69
C ARG A 199 62.60 27.87 -27.67
N GLU A 200 61.86 27.35 -28.67
CA GLU A 200 62.38 26.69 -29.88
C GLU A 200 62.65 27.70 -30.97
#